data_9158a327cf21249d2d7bc69ce39c0b16
#
_entry.id   9158a327cf21249d2d7bc69ce39c0b16
#
_cell.length_a   1.000
_cell.length_b   1.000
_cell.length_c   1.000
_cell.angle_alpha   90.00
_cell.angle_beta   90.00
_cell.angle_gamma   90.00
#
_symmetry.space_group_name_H-M   'P 1'
#
loop_
_entity.id
_entity.type
_entity.pdbx_description
1 polymer ?
#
loop_
_entity_poly.entity_id
_entity_poly.type
_entity_poly.pdbx_seq_one_letter_code
_entity_poly.pdbx_strand_id
1 'polypeptide(L)'
;MAGPDYPGLDTLALHAGAQPDPATGARATPIYQSASFCFPDSDYAASLFNIERAGHVYSRLSNPTNAVLEERIAALEGGVGAIATASGQAALHLAIITLMGAGSHIAVSYTHLRAHET
;
A
#
# COMPACT_ATOMS: atom_id res chain seq x y z
N MET A 1 -14.44 5.16 11.07
CA MET A 1 -15.67 4.89 10.30
C MET A 1 -15.50 3.51 9.71
N ALA A 2 -16.41 2.58 9.97
CA ALA A 2 -16.45 1.34 9.23
C ALA A 2 -16.67 1.71 7.76
N GLY A 3 -15.80 1.25 6.87
CA GLY A 3 -15.98 1.41 5.43
C GLY A 3 -17.27 0.72 4.97
N PRO A 4 -17.77 1.01 3.77
CA PRO A 4 -18.93 0.33 3.24
C PRO A 4 -18.72 -1.18 3.28
N ASP A 5 -19.69 -1.88 3.83
CA ASP A 5 -19.67 -3.34 3.92
C ASP A 5 -19.84 -3.91 2.49
N TYR A 6 -18.73 -4.31 1.88
CA TYR A 6 -18.74 -4.88 0.54
C TYR A 6 -19.13 -6.36 0.63
N PRO A 7 -20.32 -6.74 0.13
CA PRO A 7 -20.91 -8.05 0.39
C PRO A 7 -20.28 -9.23 -0.33
N GLY A 8 -19.27 -9.03 -1.20
CA GLY A 8 -18.66 -10.11 -1.96
C GLY A 8 -17.26 -9.79 -2.51
N LEU A 9 -16.51 -10.84 -2.82
CA LEU A 9 -15.15 -10.76 -3.35
C LEU A 9 -15.07 -9.93 -4.63
N ASP A 10 -16.02 -10.11 -5.55
CA ASP A 10 -16.05 -9.36 -6.81
C ASP A 10 -16.24 -7.85 -6.57
N THR A 11 -17.08 -7.51 -5.60
CA THR A 11 -17.30 -6.11 -5.21
C THR A 11 -16.06 -5.50 -4.56
N LEU A 12 -15.39 -6.24 -3.68
CA LEU A 12 -14.11 -5.83 -3.10
C LEU A 12 -13.03 -5.63 -4.17
N ALA A 13 -12.91 -6.56 -5.11
CA ALA A 13 -11.93 -6.50 -6.18
C ALA A 13 -12.10 -5.26 -7.08
N LEU A 14 -13.34 -4.79 -7.26
CA LEU A 14 -13.65 -3.62 -8.08
C LEU A 14 -13.59 -2.30 -7.32
N HIS A 15 -14.03 -2.27 -6.05
CA HIS A 15 -14.36 -1.02 -5.37
C HIS A 15 -13.53 -0.74 -4.11
N ALA A 16 -12.97 -1.74 -3.45
CA ALA A 16 -12.20 -1.51 -2.23
C ALA A 16 -11.00 -0.58 -2.50
N GLY A 17 -10.74 0.34 -1.57
CA GLY A 17 -9.68 1.34 -1.67
C GLY A 17 -9.91 2.45 -2.72
N ALA A 18 -10.92 2.33 -3.58
CA ALA A 18 -11.19 3.32 -4.62
C ALA A 18 -12.32 4.26 -4.22
N GLN A 19 -12.01 5.56 -4.18
CA GLN A 19 -12.99 6.63 -4.05
C GLN A 19 -12.94 7.50 -5.31
N PRO A 20 -14.07 8.10 -5.73
CA PRO A 20 -14.02 9.10 -6.80
C PRO A 20 -13.06 10.23 -6.42
N ASP A 21 -12.26 10.68 -7.38
CA ASP A 21 -11.34 11.80 -7.16
C ASP A 21 -12.11 13.05 -6.70
N PRO A 22 -11.80 13.64 -5.54
CA PRO A 22 -12.57 14.76 -5.00
C PRO A 22 -12.46 16.03 -5.84
N ALA A 23 -11.40 16.20 -6.64
CA ALA A 23 -11.18 17.37 -7.45
C ALA A 23 -11.94 17.31 -8.79
N THR A 24 -12.04 16.12 -9.39
CA THR A 24 -12.59 15.95 -10.75
C THR A 24 -13.81 15.06 -10.82
N GLY A 25 -14.09 14.28 -9.76
CA GLY A 25 -15.11 13.24 -9.76
C GLY A 25 -14.74 12.01 -10.58
N ALA A 26 -13.49 11.88 -11.04
CA ALA A 26 -13.04 10.75 -11.83
C ALA A 26 -13.25 9.44 -11.06
N ARG A 27 -13.90 8.46 -11.71
CA ARG A 27 -14.16 7.15 -11.11
C ARG A 27 -12.94 6.25 -11.12
N ALA A 28 -12.14 6.31 -12.19
CA ALA A 28 -10.88 5.61 -12.27
C ALA A 28 -9.84 6.29 -11.39
N THR A 29 -9.00 5.50 -10.73
CA THR A 29 -7.91 6.02 -9.90
C THR A 29 -6.94 6.84 -10.77
N PRO A 30 -6.72 8.12 -10.48
CA PRO A 30 -5.73 8.93 -11.19
C PRO A 30 -4.31 8.36 -11.02
N ILE A 31 -3.49 8.50 -12.06
CA ILE A 31 -2.08 8.11 -11.99
C ILE A 31 -1.25 9.32 -11.55
N TYR A 32 -0.80 9.32 -10.32
CA TYR A 32 0.03 10.38 -9.74
C TYR A 32 1.50 10.12 -10.02
N GLN A 33 2.02 10.67 -11.11
CA GLN A 33 3.45 10.57 -11.48
C GLN A 33 4.32 11.63 -10.79
N SER A 34 3.88 12.14 -9.65
CA SER A 34 4.65 13.10 -8.87
C SER A 34 5.62 12.40 -7.93
N ALA A 35 6.85 12.93 -7.82
CA ALA A 35 7.82 12.47 -6.84
C ALA A 35 7.53 13.02 -5.44
N SER A 36 7.03 14.26 -5.35
CA SER A 36 6.80 14.97 -4.08
C SER A 36 5.44 15.66 -4.09
N PHE A 37 4.94 15.94 -2.90
CA PHE A 37 3.65 16.59 -2.68
C PHE A 37 3.85 17.90 -1.91
N CYS A 38 3.08 18.92 -2.25
CA CYS A 38 3.13 20.22 -1.58
C CYS A 38 2.32 20.19 -0.29
N PHE A 39 2.77 20.97 0.68
CA PHE A 39 2.07 21.18 1.95
C PHE A 39 1.46 22.58 1.98
N PRO A 40 0.27 22.77 2.56
CA PRO A 40 -0.34 24.08 2.69
C PRO A 40 0.49 25.01 3.60
N ASP A 41 1.10 24.46 4.66
CA ASP A 41 1.91 25.18 5.63
C ASP A 41 2.91 24.25 6.34
N SER A 42 3.78 24.84 7.17
CA SER A 42 4.81 24.11 7.92
C SER A 42 4.26 23.24 9.05
N ASP A 43 3.15 23.62 9.65
CA ASP A 43 2.54 22.86 10.75
C ASP A 43 1.90 21.57 10.19
N TYR A 44 1.27 21.67 9.02
CA TYR A 44 0.79 20.50 8.30
C TYR A 44 1.94 19.56 7.93
N ALA A 45 3.04 20.10 7.40
CA ALA A 45 4.22 19.30 7.09
C ALA A 45 4.75 18.59 8.34
N ALA A 46 4.93 19.32 9.45
CA ALA A 46 5.39 18.75 10.72
C ALA A 46 4.48 17.59 11.19
N SER A 47 3.17 17.74 11.11
CA SER A 47 2.21 16.71 11.52
C SER A 47 2.32 15.42 10.69
N LEU A 48 2.68 15.52 9.40
CA LEU A 48 2.92 14.35 8.55
C LEU A 48 4.23 13.66 8.92
N PHE A 49 5.32 14.43 9.13
CA PHE A 49 6.62 13.87 9.51
C PHE A 49 6.62 13.26 10.90
N ASN A 50 5.81 13.79 11.82
CA ASN A 50 5.60 13.23 13.15
C ASN A 50 4.62 12.04 13.18
N ILE A 51 4.06 11.65 12.01
CA ILE A 51 3.08 10.56 11.90
C ILE A 51 1.78 10.82 12.72
N GLU A 52 1.49 12.09 12.98
CA GLU A 52 0.26 12.51 13.66
C GLU A 52 -0.95 12.55 12.71
N ARG A 53 -0.66 12.62 11.41
CA ARG A 53 -1.65 12.68 10.34
C ARG A 53 -1.25 11.80 9.17
N ALA A 54 -2.24 11.14 8.56
CA ALA A 54 -2.03 10.43 7.30
C ALA A 54 -1.97 11.41 6.12
N GLY A 55 -1.07 11.15 5.17
CA GLY A 55 -0.94 11.92 3.95
C GLY A 55 0.28 11.52 3.14
N HIS A 56 0.43 12.12 1.96
CA HIS A 56 1.53 11.82 1.04
C HIS A 56 2.59 12.91 1.12
N VAL A 57 3.83 12.50 1.26
CA VAL A 57 5.00 13.37 1.34
C VAL A 57 5.88 13.19 0.11
N TYR A 58 6.20 11.95 -0.19
CA TYR A 58 7.10 11.56 -1.27
C TYR A 58 6.73 10.17 -1.79
N SER A 59 6.69 9.98 -3.10
CA SER A 59 6.17 8.77 -3.75
C SER A 59 6.92 7.47 -3.42
N ARG A 60 8.18 7.55 -2.97
CA ARG A 60 8.90 6.39 -2.45
C ARG A 60 8.32 5.88 -1.12
N LEU A 61 7.73 6.78 -0.32
CA LEU A 61 7.10 6.43 0.96
C LEU A 61 5.64 6.03 0.76
N SER A 62 4.89 6.87 0.04
CA SER A 62 3.49 6.63 -0.27
C SER A 62 3.05 7.43 -1.48
N ASN A 63 2.13 6.89 -2.26
CA ASN A 63 1.56 7.56 -3.43
C ASN A 63 0.06 7.23 -3.51
N PRO A 64 -0.83 8.19 -3.84
CA PRO A 64 -2.27 7.93 -3.89
C PRO A 64 -2.66 6.79 -4.83
N THR A 65 -1.93 6.62 -5.94
CA THR A 65 -2.17 5.52 -6.90
C THR A 65 -1.85 4.16 -6.27
N ASN A 66 -0.71 4.06 -5.58
CA ASN A 66 -0.31 2.81 -4.90
C ASN A 66 -1.22 2.52 -3.70
N ALA A 67 -1.64 3.55 -2.96
CA ALA A 67 -2.51 3.40 -1.81
C ALA A 67 -3.82 2.67 -2.15
N VAL A 68 -4.41 2.94 -3.31
CA VAL A 68 -5.62 2.22 -3.78
C VAL A 68 -5.36 0.73 -3.97
N LEU A 69 -4.20 0.35 -4.51
CA LEU A 69 -3.81 -1.05 -4.64
C LEU A 69 -3.61 -1.70 -3.27
N GLU A 70 -2.88 -1.03 -2.40
CA GLU A 70 -2.56 -1.50 -1.05
C GLU A 70 -3.83 -1.73 -0.22
N GLU A 71 -4.74 -0.74 -0.20
CA GLU A 71 -6.03 -0.86 0.48
C GLU A 71 -6.90 -1.98 -0.10
N ARG A 72 -6.90 -2.15 -1.42
CA ARG A 72 -7.67 -3.20 -2.10
C ARG A 72 -7.17 -4.59 -1.76
N ILE A 73 -5.86 -4.81 -1.81
CA ILE A 73 -5.26 -6.09 -1.44
C ILE A 73 -5.49 -6.38 0.04
N ALA A 74 -5.33 -5.39 0.92
CA ALA A 74 -5.64 -5.53 2.33
C ALA A 74 -7.09 -5.96 2.56
N ALA A 75 -8.05 -5.35 1.84
CA ALA A 75 -9.46 -5.71 1.95
C ALA A 75 -9.75 -7.13 1.42
N LEU A 76 -9.13 -7.53 0.31
CA LEU A 76 -9.30 -8.87 -0.28
C LEU A 76 -8.74 -9.98 0.61
N GLU A 77 -7.60 -9.72 1.27
CA GLU A 77 -6.93 -10.66 2.16
C GLU A 77 -7.41 -10.58 3.62
N GLY A 78 -8.32 -9.65 3.94
CA GLY A 78 -8.78 -9.42 5.31
C GLY A 78 -7.68 -8.87 6.24
N GLY A 79 -6.65 -8.25 5.67
CA GLY A 79 -5.52 -7.66 6.38
C GLY A 79 -5.80 -6.26 6.90
N VAL A 80 -5.01 -5.81 7.86
CA VAL A 80 -5.07 -4.44 8.41
C VAL A 80 -4.40 -3.40 7.50
N GLY A 81 -3.59 -3.86 6.53
CA GLY A 81 -2.88 -3.05 5.56
C GLY A 81 -2.06 -3.91 4.61
N ALA A 82 -1.57 -3.31 3.54
CA ALA A 82 -0.64 -3.92 2.60
C ALA A 82 0.40 -2.89 2.17
N ILE A 83 1.54 -3.35 1.68
CA ILE A 83 2.60 -2.52 1.11
C ILE A 83 2.96 -3.07 -0.27
N ALA A 84 2.86 -2.23 -1.29
CA ALA A 84 3.29 -2.55 -2.63
C ALA A 84 4.80 -2.34 -2.77
N THR A 85 5.49 -3.30 -3.37
CA THR A 85 6.93 -3.25 -3.65
C THR A 85 7.21 -3.41 -5.14
N ALA A 86 8.41 -3.03 -5.57
CA ALA A 86 8.80 -3.06 -6.98
C ALA A 86 8.99 -4.49 -7.53
N SER A 87 9.08 -5.51 -6.66
CA SER A 87 9.23 -6.91 -7.07
C SER A 87 8.84 -7.87 -5.95
N GLY A 88 8.49 -9.11 -6.30
CA GLY A 88 8.24 -10.18 -5.33
C GLY A 88 9.45 -10.48 -4.44
N GLN A 89 10.67 -10.37 -4.95
CA GLN A 89 11.88 -10.51 -4.16
C GLN A 89 12.00 -9.42 -3.09
N ALA A 90 11.64 -8.17 -3.42
CA ALA A 90 11.59 -7.09 -2.44
C ALA A 90 10.54 -7.34 -1.37
N ALA A 91 9.36 -7.86 -1.74
CA ALA A 91 8.31 -8.23 -0.79
C ALA A 91 8.76 -9.30 0.19
N LEU A 92 9.35 -10.40 -0.33
CA LEU A 92 9.91 -11.48 0.50
C LEU A 92 11.02 -10.96 1.42
N HIS A 93 11.95 -10.19 0.88
CA HIS A 93 13.05 -9.63 1.66
C HIS A 93 12.54 -8.76 2.81
N LEU A 94 11.61 -7.84 2.53
CA LEU A 94 11.01 -6.99 3.55
C LEU A 94 10.27 -7.79 4.63
N ALA A 95 9.49 -8.81 4.23
CA ALA A 95 8.81 -9.67 5.19
C ALA A 95 9.80 -10.40 6.11
N ILE A 96 10.87 -10.94 5.55
CA ILE A 96 11.88 -11.66 6.30
C ILE A 96 12.61 -10.73 7.28
N ILE A 97 13.16 -9.61 6.81
CA ILE A 97 13.93 -8.71 7.67
C ILE A 97 13.10 -7.99 8.73
N THR A 98 11.79 -7.87 8.51
CA THR A 98 10.87 -7.28 9.50
C THR A 98 10.60 -8.25 10.66
N LEU A 99 10.51 -9.54 10.37
CA LEU A 99 10.15 -10.57 11.34
C LEU A 99 11.36 -11.28 11.96
N MET A 100 12.52 -11.22 11.32
CA MET A 100 13.68 -12.04 11.64
C MET A 100 14.95 -11.21 11.75
N GLY A 101 15.85 -11.65 12.63
CA GLY A 101 17.20 -11.08 12.79
C GLY A 101 18.28 -12.13 12.67
N ALA A 102 19.53 -11.75 12.93
CA ALA A 102 20.67 -12.66 12.93
C ALA A 102 20.44 -13.80 13.94
N GLY A 103 20.61 -15.03 13.52
CA GLY A 103 20.37 -16.23 14.33
C GLY A 103 18.94 -16.78 14.25
N SER A 104 17.99 -16.11 13.59
CA SER A 104 16.68 -16.65 13.32
C SER A 104 16.72 -17.79 12.30
N HIS A 105 15.75 -18.67 12.36
CA HIS A 105 15.59 -19.79 11.43
C HIS A 105 14.29 -19.66 10.65
N ILE A 106 14.36 -19.98 9.35
CA ILE A 106 13.20 -20.02 8.45
C ILE A 106 13.12 -21.39 7.78
N ALA A 107 11.96 -22.01 7.81
CA ALA A 107 11.67 -23.21 7.06
C ALA A 107 10.89 -22.84 5.81
N VAL A 108 11.40 -23.16 4.64
CA VAL A 108 10.77 -22.85 3.35
C VAL A 108 10.61 -24.09 2.50
N SER A 109 9.55 -24.14 1.71
CA SER A 109 9.42 -25.16 0.67
C SER A 109 10.37 -24.86 -0.48
N TYR A 110 10.98 -25.90 -1.05
CA TYR A 110 11.85 -25.78 -2.23
C TYR A 110 11.18 -25.08 -3.41
N THR A 111 9.87 -25.21 -3.54
CA THR A 111 9.08 -24.56 -4.60
C THR A 111 9.05 -23.03 -4.49
N HIS A 112 9.23 -22.46 -3.31
CA HIS A 112 9.30 -21.01 -3.11
C HIS A 112 10.57 -20.37 -3.66
N LEU A 113 11.67 -21.14 -3.73
CA LEU A 113 12.94 -20.66 -4.27
C LEU A 113 13.00 -20.75 -5.81
N ARG A 114 11.98 -21.32 -6.41
CA ARG A 114 11.84 -21.48 -7.85
C ARG A 114 10.76 -20.59 -8.44
N ALA A 115 10.50 -19.45 -7.89
CA ALA A 115 9.80 -18.43 -8.65
C ALA A 115 10.67 -18.15 -9.89
N HIS A 116 10.34 -18.79 -10.98
CA HIS A 116 10.93 -18.50 -12.29
C HIS A 116 10.35 -17.18 -12.77
N GLU A 117 10.76 -16.13 -12.12
CA GLU A 117 10.56 -14.77 -12.58
C GLU A 117 11.75 -14.40 -13.46
N THR A 118 11.85 -15.04 -14.60
CA THR A 118 12.78 -14.69 -15.67
C THR A 118 11.99 -14.33 -16.90
#